data_1432ca348ea711f6de0958756268b4a8
#
_entry.id   1432ca348ea711f6de0958756268b4a8
#
_cell.length_a   1.000
_cell.length_b   1.000
_cell.length_c   1.000
_cell.angle_alpha   90.00
_cell.angle_beta   90.00
_cell.angle_gamma   90.00
#
_symmetry.space_group_name_H-M   'P 1'
#
loop_
_entity.id
_entity.type
_entity.pdbx_description
1 polymer ?
#
loop_
_entity_poly.entity_id
_entity_poly.type
_entity_poly.pdbx_seq_one_letter_code
_entity_poly.pdbx_strand_id
1 'polypeptide(L)'
;EENAFRQLRLNQWVKQAVRWMPMEKWDKCKVVFDEDELAGRVCYGGLDLSSTTDITAFVLVFPPTDDDDHYYILPYFWLPEETLPLRVRRDHVPYDVWERQGYLKTTEGNVVHYGFIENFIDELGQKFNIKEIAFDRWGAVQMSQNLDGLGFTTVHVGQGYQDMSPPAKELMNLTPEQALAHNG
;
A
#
# COMPACT_ATOMS: atom_id res chain seq x y z
N GLU A 1 0.36 12.89 22.48
CA GLU A 1 0.66 13.96 23.49
C GLU A 1 1.88 14.79 23.07
N GLU A 2 2.99 14.21 22.60
CA GLU A 2 4.23 14.91 22.21
C GLU A 2 4.01 15.96 21.12
N ASN A 3 3.32 15.62 20.03
CA ASN A 3 3.04 16.56 18.95
C ASN A 3 2.16 17.74 19.41
N ALA A 4 1.15 17.47 20.23
CA ALA A 4 0.34 18.52 20.84
C ALA A 4 1.17 19.44 21.75
N PHE A 5 2.11 18.87 22.54
CA PHE A 5 3.04 19.64 23.33
C PHE A 5 3.97 20.51 22.47
N ARG A 6 4.56 19.95 21.43
CA ARG A 6 5.40 20.66 20.47
C ARG A 6 4.66 21.81 19.80
N GLN A 7 3.43 21.56 19.35
CA GLN A 7 2.60 22.58 18.69
C GLN A 7 2.12 23.68 19.67
N LEU A 8 1.55 23.29 20.82
CA LEU A 8 0.87 24.22 21.72
C LEU A 8 1.82 24.92 22.71
N ARG A 9 2.95 24.29 23.06
CA ARG A 9 3.89 24.81 24.06
C ARG A 9 5.19 25.32 23.47
N LEU A 10 5.67 24.71 22.39
CA LEU A 10 6.93 25.07 21.78
C LEU A 10 6.74 25.82 20.44
N ASN A 11 5.50 26.06 20.03
CA ASN A 11 5.13 26.72 18.75
C ASN A 11 5.86 26.09 17.55
N GLN A 12 6.09 24.78 17.57
CA GLN A 12 6.73 24.05 16.50
C GLN A 12 5.69 23.53 15.53
N TRP A 13 5.98 23.65 14.23
CA TRP A 13 5.16 23.03 13.20
C TRP A 13 5.23 21.52 13.32
N VAL A 14 4.06 20.87 13.43
CA VAL A 14 3.92 19.41 13.40
C VAL A 14 3.02 19.03 12.24
N LYS A 15 3.40 17.97 11.51
CA LYS A 15 2.62 17.53 10.35
C LYS A 15 1.26 16.94 10.72
N GLN A 16 1.13 16.40 11.94
CA GLN A 16 -0.11 15.81 12.47
C GLN A 16 -0.19 16.02 14.00
N ALA A 17 -1.39 16.27 14.53
CA ALA A 17 -1.62 16.37 15.97
C ALA A 17 -1.39 15.03 16.69
N VAL A 18 -1.81 13.92 16.07
CA VAL A 18 -1.57 12.55 16.54
C VAL A 18 -1.00 11.75 15.39
N ARG A 19 0.16 11.14 15.57
CA ARG A 19 0.77 10.23 14.60
C ARG A 19 0.53 8.80 15.04
N TRP A 20 0.00 8.00 14.15
CA TRP A 20 -0.09 6.57 14.33
C TRP A 20 1.31 5.93 14.25
N MET A 21 2.09 6.27 13.20
CA MET A 21 3.45 5.79 12.99
C MET A 21 4.44 6.97 12.99
N PRO A 22 5.49 6.96 13.82
CA PRO A 22 6.56 7.96 13.74
C PRO A 22 7.38 7.75 12.47
N MET A 23 7.35 8.75 11.57
CA MET A 23 8.04 8.64 10.27
C MET A 23 9.55 8.40 10.41
N GLU A 24 10.18 8.93 11.46
CA GLU A 24 11.60 8.68 11.75
C GLU A 24 11.93 7.19 11.96
N LYS A 25 10.95 6.39 12.43
CA LYS A 25 11.10 4.93 12.56
C LYS A 25 10.87 4.23 11.24
N TRP A 26 9.84 4.66 10.51
CA TRP A 26 9.55 4.18 9.17
C TRP A 26 10.72 4.42 8.21
N ASP A 27 11.26 5.64 8.20
CA ASP A 27 12.40 6.02 7.36
C ASP A 27 13.66 5.19 7.60
N LYS A 28 13.83 4.64 8.82
CA LYS A 28 14.95 3.72 9.13
C LYS A 28 14.79 2.34 8.50
N CYS A 29 13.59 1.97 8.08
CA CYS A 29 13.30 0.74 7.35
C CYS A 29 13.57 0.88 5.84
N LYS A 30 14.01 2.07 5.39
CA LYS A 30 14.29 2.31 3.98
C LYS A 30 15.54 1.57 3.55
N VAL A 31 15.37 0.68 2.58
CA VAL A 31 16.43 -0.10 1.93
C VAL A 31 16.28 0.05 0.44
N VAL A 32 17.35 0.37 -0.26
CA VAL A 32 17.34 0.42 -1.73
C VAL A 32 17.51 -1.00 -2.27
N PHE A 33 16.53 -1.50 -2.96
CA PHE A 33 16.55 -2.80 -3.65
C PHE A 33 15.82 -2.72 -4.98
N ASP A 34 16.15 -3.61 -5.89
CA ASP A 34 15.43 -3.77 -7.15
C ASP A 34 14.31 -4.82 -6.96
N GLU A 35 13.15 -4.57 -7.56
CA GLU A 35 12.06 -5.55 -7.57
C GLU A 35 12.47 -6.90 -8.17
N ASP A 36 13.43 -6.92 -9.10
CA ASP A 36 13.94 -8.13 -9.73
C ASP A 36 14.69 -9.04 -8.74
N GLU A 37 15.23 -8.48 -7.66
CA GLU A 37 15.86 -9.26 -6.57
C GLU A 37 14.84 -10.12 -5.80
N LEU A 38 13.56 -9.76 -5.87
CA LEU A 38 12.47 -10.50 -5.24
C LEU A 38 11.78 -11.50 -6.17
N ALA A 39 12.24 -11.63 -7.44
CA ALA A 39 11.64 -12.51 -8.43
C ALA A 39 11.57 -13.96 -7.93
N GLY A 40 10.40 -14.60 -8.10
CA GLY A 40 10.13 -15.97 -7.66
C GLY A 40 9.90 -16.14 -6.16
N ARG A 41 10.14 -15.11 -5.32
CA ARG A 41 9.88 -15.19 -3.88
C ARG A 41 8.39 -15.30 -3.59
N VAL A 42 8.08 -16.01 -2.51
CA VAL A 42 6.73 -16.08 -1.95
C VAL A 42 6.34 -14.70 -1.42
N CYS A 43 5.10 -14.26 -1.74
CA CYS A 43 4.54 -13.04 -1.19
C CYS A 43 3.02 -13.15 -1.01
N TYR A 44 2.47 -12.17 -0.31
CA TYR A 44 1.05 -12.00 -0.02
C TYR A 44 0.62 -10.62 -0.47
N GLY A 45 -0.54 -10.52 -1.10
CA GLY A 45 -1.11 -9.27 -1.59
C GLY A 45 -2.16 -8.69 -0.65
N GLY A 46 -2.22 -7.38 -0.55
CA GLY A 46 -3.33 -6.64 0.04
C GLY A 46 -3.90 -5.66 -0.98
N LEU A 47 -5.20 -5.76 -1.28
CA LEU A 47 -5.87 -4.93 -2.28
C LEU A 47 -6.95 -4.08 -1.62
N ASP A 48 -6.84 -2.77 -1.77
CA ASP A 48 -7.86 -1.78 -1.36
C ASP A 48 -8.36 -1.04 -2.60
N LEU A 49 -9.62 -1.28 -2.95
CA LEU A 49 -10.26 -0.73 -4.14
C LEU A 49 -11.02 0.55 -3.83
N SER A 50 -10.62 1.61 -4.47
CA SER A 50 -11.39 2.86 -4.48
C SER A 50 -12.63 2.74 -5.37
N SER A 51 -13.77 3.21 -4.88
CA SER A 51 -15.00 3.25 -5.69
C SER A 51 -15.07 4.50 -6.58
N THR A 52 -14.60 5.67 -6.13
CA THR A 52 -14.73 6.93 -6.89
C THR A 52 -13.67 7.99 -6.58
N THR A 53 -13.30 8.18 -5.32
CA THR A 53 -12.51 9.35 -4.90
C THR A 53 -11.23 9.05 -4.15
N ASP A 54 -10.99 7.82 -3.76
CA ASP A 54 -9.80 7.44 -3.01
C ASP A 54 -8.73 6.84 -3.90
N ILE A 55 -7.54 6.63 -3.36
CA ILE A 55 -6.45 5.93 -4.04
C ILE A 55 -6.77 4.42 -4.00
N THR A 56 -6.70 3.76 -5.13
CA THR A 56 -6.64 2.29 -5.14
C THR A 56 -5.21 1.87 -4.83
N ALA A 57 -5.05 0.90 -3.94
CA ALA A 57 -3.76 0.41 -3.51
C ALA A 57 -3.68 -1.12 -3.63
N PHE A 58 -2.54 -1.60 -4.13
CA PHE A 58 -2.14 -2.99 -4.05
C PHE A 58 -0.75 -3.08 -3.44
N VAL A 59 -0.60 -3.84 -2.38
CA VAL A 59 0.67 -3.95 -1.65
C VAL A 59 1.07 -5.43 -1.59
N LEU A 60 2.29 -5.74 -2.05
CA LEU A 60 2.89 -7.05 -1.86
C LEU A 60 3.81 -7.03 -0.64
N VAL A 61 3.69 -8.05 0.19
CA VAL A 61 4.56 -8.30 1.35
C VAL A 61 5.27 -9.63 1.17
N PHE A 62 6.60 -9.59 1.18
CA PHE A 62 7.48 -10.76 1.07
C PHE A 62 8.00 -11.11 2.45
N PRO A 63 7.65 -12.29 3.01
CA PRO A 63 8.14 -12.72 4.31
C PRO A 63 9.66 -12.90 4.34
N PRO A 64 10.27 -12.90 5.53
CA PRO A 64 11.66 -13.27 5.73
C PRO A 64 12.00 -14.64 5.13
N THR A 65 13.27 -14.84 4.86
CA THR A 65 13.86 -16.11 4.42
C THR A 65 14.95 -16.55 5.39
N ASP A 66 15.53 -17.72 5.21
CA ASP A 66 16.63 -18.20 6.04
C ASP A 66 17.88 -17.30 5.97
N ASP A 67 18.02 -16.55 4.88
CA ASP A 67 19.19 -15.69 4.62
C ASP A 67 18.90 -14.20 4.88
N ASP A 68 17.63 -13.81 5.14
CA ASP A 68 17.23 -12.41 5.27
C ASP A 68 15.99 -12.27 6.17
N ASP A 69 16.16 -11.63 7.32
CA ASP A 69 15.12 -11.46 8.36
C ASP A 69 14.11 -10.35 8.05
N HIS A 70 14.20 -9.66 6.91
CA HIS A 70 13.32 -8.53 6.60
C HIS A 70 12.05 -8.97 5.85
N TYR A 71 10.95 -8.29 6.18
CA TYR A 71 9.76 -8.24 5.35
C TYR A 71 9.93 -7.15 4.29
N TYR A 72 9.93 -7.52 3.01
CA TYR A 72 9.96 -6.54 1.92
C TYR A 72 8.55 -6.11 1.55
N ILE A 73 8.40 -4.81 1.28
CA ILE A 73 7.11 -4.20 0.95
C ILE A 73 7.21 -3.52 -0.41
N LEU A 74 6.36 -3.93 -1.34
CA LEU A 74 6.19 -3.31 -2.65
C LEU A 74 4.78 -2.74 -2.78
N PRO A 75 4.58 -1.43 -2.64
CA PRO A 75 3.30 -0.77 -2.82
C PRO A 75 3.10 -0.30 -4.26
N TYR A 76 1.87 -0.42 -4.75
CA TYR A 76 1.41 0.11 -6.02
C TYR A 76 0.12 0.89 -5.81
N PHE A 77 0.04 2.09 -6.40
CA PHE A 77 -1.08 3.01 -6.20
C PHE A 77 -1.62 3.50 -7.53
N TRP A 78 -2.94 3.69 -7.62
CA TRP A 78 -3.62 4.19 -8.82
C TRP A 78 -4.63 5.26 -8.50
N LEU A 79 -4.72 6.24 -9.42
CA LEU A 79 -5.76 7.25 -9.51
C LEU A 79 -6.23 7.40 -10.95
N PRO A 80 -7.50 7.82 -11.18
CA PRO A 80 -7.94 8.20 -12.52
C PRO A 80 -7.21 9.45 -13.00
N GLU A 81 -6.70 9.43 -14.22
CA GLU A 81 -5.92 10.53 -14.83
C GLU A 81 -6.70 11.83 -14.88
N GLU A 82 -7.97 11.79 -15.33
CA GLU A 82 -8.79 13.00 -15.49
C GLU A 82 -9.11 13.70 -14.16
N THR A 83 -9.11 12.95 -13.05
CA THR A 83 -9.40 13.52 -11.72
C THR A 83 -8.17 14.05 -10.99
N LEU A 84 -6.98 13.69 -11.45
CA LEU A 84 -5.71 14.03 -10.81
C LEU A 84 -5.53 15.54 -10.54
N PRO A 85 -5.72 16.46 -11.54
CA PRO A 85 -5.52 17.90 -11.31
C PRO A 85 -6.54 18.49 -10.32
N LEU A 86 -7.76 17.98 -10.33
CA LEU A 86 -8.80 18.41 -9.38
C LEU A 86 -8.46 17.97 -7.96
N ARG A 87 -7.96 16.76 -7.82
CA ARG A 87 -7.59 16.20 -6.51
C ARG A 87 -6.38 16.89 -5.89
N VAL A 88 -5.35 17.22 -6.68
CA VAL A 88 -4.21 18.03 -6.21
C VAL A 88 -4.69 19.33 -5.58
N ARG A 89 -5.68 20.02 -6.21
CA ARG A 89 -6.22 21.28 -5.69
C ARG A 89 -7.11 21.09 -4.46
N ARG A 90 -7.96 20.06 -4.46
CA ARG A 90 -8.93 19.79 -3.38
C ARG A 90 -8.25 19.29 -2.11
N ASP A 91 -7.35 18.33 -2.28
CA ASP A 91 -6.76 17.59 -1.15
C ASP A 91 -5.47 18.25 -0.66
N HIS A 92 -4.92 19.22 -1.42
CA HIS A 92 -3.61 19.86 -1.17
C HIS A 92 -2.47 18.83 -1.04
N VAL A 93 -2.55 17.74 -1.84
CA VAL A 93 -1.58 16.66 -1.89
C VAL A 93 -0.94 16.65 -3.28
N PRO A 94 0.38 16.53 -3.41
CA PRO A 94 1.10 16.61 -4.69
C PRO A 94 1.04 15.30 -5.48
N TYR A 95 -0.14 14.81 -5.79
CA TYR A 95 -0.34 13.55 -6.55
C TYR A 95 0.32 13.59 -7.93
N ASP A 96 0.33 14.75 -8.57
CA ASP A 96 1.00 14.99 -9.86
C ASP A 96 2.52 14.88 -9.77
N VAL A 97 3.10 15.17 -8.62
CA VAL A 97 4.54 14.97 -8.36
C VAL A 97 4.81 13.47 -8.18
N TRP A 98 3.96 12.78 -7.41
CA TRP A 98 4.12 11.34 -7.17
C TRP A 98 3.93 10.52 -8.45
N GLU A 99 3.02 10.94 -9.32
CA GLU A 99 2.83 10.33 -10.63
C GLU A 99 4.09 10.48 -11.49
N ARG A 100 4.65 11.71 -11.61
CA ARG A 100 5.91 11.94 -12.35
C ARG A 100 7.12 11.21 -11.77
N GLN A 101 7.13 10.94 -10.48
CA GLN A 101 8.18 10.19 -9.79
C GLN A 101 7.98 8.67 -9.88
N GLY A 102 6.85 8.20 -10.43
CA GLY A 102 6.55 6.79 -10.57
C GLY A 102 5.97 6.11 -9.32
N TYR A 103 5.72 6.85 -8.25
CA TYR A 103 5.10 6.32 -7.03
C TYR A 103 3.60 6.11 -7.16
N LEU A 104 2.97 6.81 -8.07
CA LEU A 104 1.55 6.75 -8.36
C LEU A 104 1.36 6.48 -9.86
N LYS A 105 0.51 5.52 -10.19
CA LYS A 105 0.11 5.24 -11.56
C LYS A 105 -1.25 5.89 -11.84
N THR A 106 -1.51 6.23 -13.11
CA THR A 106 -2.82 6.69 -13.54
C THR A 106 -3.51 5.66 -14.41
N THR A 107 -4.84 5.59 -14.31
CA THR A 107 -5.69 4.86 -15.26
C THR A 107 -6.44 5.86 -16.12
N GLU A 108 -6.66 5.52 -17.38
CA GLU A 108 -7.41 6.36 -18.33
C GLU A 108 -8.84 6.63 -17.83
N GLY A 109 -9.35 7.85 -18.06
CA GLY A 109 -10.70 8.27 -17.68
C GLY A 109 -10.82 8.84 -16.27
N ASN A 110 -12.07 8.91 -15.77
CA ASN A 110 -12.45 9.52 -14.48
C ASN A 110 -12.78 8.54 -13.36
N VAL A 111 -12.67 7.24 -13.63
CA VAL A 111 -12.79 6.16 -12.65
C VAL A 111 -11.63 5.18 -12.79
N VAL A 112 -11.29 4.50 -11.72
CA VAL A 112 -10.25 3.45 -11.80
C VAL A 112 -10.81 2.25 -12.54
N HIS A 113 -10.18 1.88 -13.65
CA HIS A 113 -10.55 0.70 -14.42
C HIS A 113 -9.95 -0.57 -13.81
N TYR A 114 -10.78 -1.38 -13.16
CA TYR A 114 -10.35 -2.60 -12.46
C TYR A 114 -9.66 -3.61 -13.36
N GLY A 115 -10.05 -3.71 -14.64
CA GLY A 115 -9.36 -4.57 -15.60
C GLY A 115 -7.89 -4.23 -15.80
N PHE A 116 -7.51 -2.94 -15.67
CA PHE A 116 -6.11 -2.54 -15.70
C PHE A 116 -5.34 -3.09 -14.48
N ILE A 117 -5.97 -3.03 -13.29
CA ILE A 117 -5.37 -3.53 -12.05
C ILE A 117 -5.27 -5.06 -12.09
N GLU A 118 -6.31 -5.75 -12.58
CA GLU A 118 -6.31 -7.21 -12.76
C GLU A 118 -5.15 -7.67 -13.64
N ASN A 119 -4.96 -7.03 -14.80
CA ASN A 119 -3.84 -7.34 -15.70
C ASN A 119 -2.48 -7.07 -15.03
N PHE A 120 -2.36 -5.97 -14.29
CA PHE A 120 -1.14 -5.66 -13.57
C PHE A 120 -0.82 -6.69 -12.47
N ILE A 121 -1.84 -7.16 -11.74
CA ILE A 121 -1.69 -8.24 -10.74
C ILE A 121 -1.29 -9.55 -11.42
N ASP A 122 -1.85 -9.86 -12.59
CA ASP A 122 -1.47 -11.04 -13.37
C ASP A 122 0.00 -10.99 -13.82
N GLU A 123 0.47 -9.84 -14.30
CA GLU A 123 1.88 -9.61 -14.62
C GLU A 123 2.79 -9.82 -13.40
N LEU A 124 2.39 -9.30 -12.23
CA LEU A 124 3.11 -9.52 -10.98
C LEU A 124 3.11 -11.00 -10.56
N GLY A 125 2.02 -11.72 -10.82
CA GLY A 125 1.92 -13.16 -10.56
C GLY A 125 2.85 -14.01 -11.42
N GLN A 126 3.26 -13.51 -12.60
CA GLN A 126 4.30 -14.14 -13.42
C GLN A 126 5.71 -13.89 -12.88
N LYS A 127 5.91 -12.78 -12.17
CA LYS A 127 7.20 -12.40 -11.59
C LYS A 127 7.39 -12.96 -10.17
N PHE A 128 6.34 -12.94 -9.35
CA PHE A 128 6.36 -13.31 -7.95
C PHE A 128 5.44 -14.50 -7.64
N ASN A 129 5.72 -15.23 -6.57
CA ASN A 129 4.86 -16.33 -6.11
C ASN A 129 3.81 -15.81 -5.12
N ILE A 130 2.76 -15.14 -5.64
CA ILE A 130 1.66 -14.59 -4.84
C ILE A 130 0.80 -15.74 -4.32
N LYS A 131 0.77 -15.95 -3.01
CA LYS A 131 0.02 -17.03 -2.38
C LYS A 131 -1.44 -16.70 -2.17
N GLU A 132 -1.70 -15.53 -1.61
CA GLU A 132 -3.04 -15.05 -1.29
C GLU A 132 -3.12 -13.55 -1.52
N ILE A 133 -4.31 -13.06 -1.88
CA ILE A 133 -4.61 -11.65 -2.01
C ILE A 133 -5.76 -11.33 -1.06
N ALA A 134 -5.46 -10.57 -0.01
CA ALA A 134 -6.43 -10.09 0.95
C ALA A 134 -7.12 -8.81 0.42
N PHE A 135 -8.43 -8.71 0.60
CA PHE A 135 -9.19 -7.52 0.17
C PHE A 135 -10.44 -7.28 1.02
N ASP A 136 -10.96 -6.04 0.98
CA ASP A 136 -12.19 -5.71 1.67
C ASP A 136 -13.41 -6.35 0.98
N ARG A 137 -14.32 -6.84 1.79
CA ARG A 137 -15.57 -7.49 1.36
C ARG A 137 -16.46 -6.58 0.50
N TRP A 138 -16.41 -5.27 0.70
CA TRP A 138 -17.33 -4.33 0.08
C TRP A 138 -16.85 -3.87 -1.30
N GLY A 139 -17.66 -4.12 -2.32
CA GLY A 139 -17.41 -3.64 -3.68
C GLY A 139 -16.46 -4.48 -4.55
N ALA A 140 -15.84 -5.54 -4.02
CA ALA A 140 -14.80 -6.29 -4.71
C ALA A 140 -15.23 -7.66 -5.26
N VAL A 141 -16.54 -7.98 -5.29
CA VAL A 141 -17.03 -9.31 -5.71
C VAL A 141 -16.58 -9.65 -7.14
N GLN A 142 -16.73 -8.72 -8.07
CA GLN A 142 -16.31 -8.96 -9.46
C GLN A 142 -14.78 -9.11 -9.57
N MET A 143 -14.02 -8.25 -8.89
CA MET A 143 -12.56 -8.31 -8.86
C MET A 143 -12.06 -9.66 -8.30
N SER A 144 -12.64 -10.15 -7.18
CA SER A 144 -12.24 -11.43 -6.61
C SER A 144 -12.54 -12.59 -7.56
N GLN A 145 -13.70 -12.61 -8.20
CA GLN A 145 -14.03 -13.64 -9.20
C GLN A 145 -13.07 -13.64 -10.39
N ASN A 146 -12.67 -12.45 -10.86
CA ASN A 146 -11.74 -12.31 -11.96
C ASN A 146 -10.32 -12.80 -11.55
N LEU A 147 -9.85 -12.41 -10.35
CA LEU A 147 -8.57 -12.86 -9.82
C LEU A 147 -8.55 -14.38 -9.55
N ASP A 148 -9.64 -14.94 -9.01
CA ASP A 148 -9.79 -16.39 -8.85
C ASP A 148 -9.76 -17.10 -10.22
N GLY A 149 -10.39 -16.50 -11.24
CA GLY A 149 -10.35 -16.97 -12.62
C GLY A 149 -8.95 -16.94 -13.25
N LEU A 150 -8.08 -16.04 -12.81
CA LEU A 150 -6.66 -15.97 -13.18
C LEU A 150 -5.78 -16.93 -12.38
N GLY A 151 -6.36 -17.64 -11.39
CA GLY A 151 -5.66 -18.65 -10.58
C GLY A 151 -5.10 -18.14 -9.25
N PHE A 152 -5.43 -16.90 -8.85
CA PHE A 152 -5.06 -16.39 -7.54
C PHE A 152 -6.03 -16.90 -6.45
N THR A 153 -5.53 -17.03 -5.24
CA THR A 153 -6.38 -17.28 -4.07
C THR A 153 -6.75 -15.96 -3.42
N THR A 154 -8.04 -15.64 -3.38
CA THR A 154 -8.54 -14.41 -2.77
C THR A 154 -9.09 -14.65 -1.37
N VAL A 155 -8.81 -13.73 -0.43
CA VAL A 155 -9.21 -13.83 0.97
C VAL A 155 -9.93 -12.56 1.40
N HIS A 156 -11.15 -12.71 1.93
CA HIS A 156 -11.89 -11.59 2.50
C HIS A 156 -11.36 -11.20 3.89
N VAL A 157 -11.03 -9.94 4.06
CA VAL A 157 -10.64 -9.35 5.35
C VAL A 157 -11.68 -8.32 5.78
N GLY A 158 -12.14 -8.43 7.02
CA GLY A 158 -13.05 -7.44 7.60
C GLY A 158 -12.31 -6.15 7.91
N GLN A 159 -13.00 -5.00 7.71
CA GLN A 159 -12.50 -3.67 8.07
C GLN A 159 -12.79 -3.32 9.55
N GLY A 160 -13.35 -4.26 10.29
CA GLY A 160 -13.69 -4.08 11.70
C GLY A 160 -12.46 -4.00 12.60
N TYR A 161 -12.66 -3.44 13.78
CA TYR A 161 -11.60 -3.27 14.78
C TYR A 161 -10.93 -4.61 15.17
N GLN A 162 -11.69 -5.70 15.17
CA GLN A 162 -11.17 -7.03 15.50
C GLN A 162 -10.21 -7.57 14.44
N ASP A 163 -10.51 -7.31 13.16
CA ASP A 163 -9.70 -7.81 12.04
C ASP A 163 -8.48 -6.93 11.79
N MET A 164 -8.63 -5.60 11.90
CA MET A 164 -7.57 -4.63 11.57
C MET A 164 -6.59 -4.37 12.71
N SER A 165 -6.99 -4.57 13.97
CA SER A 165 -6.15 -4.26 15.12
C SER A 165 -4.90 -5.16 15.25
N PRO A 166 -4.97 -6.49 15.06
CA PRO A 166 -3.77 -7.33 15.13
C PRO A 166 -2.70 -6.99 14.09
N PRO A 167 -3.01 -6.91 12.77
CA PRO A 167 -2.00 -6.58 11.77
C PRO A 167 -1.45 -5.16 11.91
N ALA A 168 -2.27 -4.19 12.32
CA ALA A 168 -1.80 -2.84 12.60
C ALA A 168 -0.81 -2.79 13.77
N LYS A 169 -1.05 -3.56 14.84
CA LYS A 169 -0.11 -3.68 15.96
C LYS A 169 1.18 -4.36 15.54
N GLU A 170 1.09 -5.39 14.72
CA GLU A 170 2.27 -6.08 14.22
C GLU A 170 3.15 -5.15 13.38
N LEU A 171 2.57 -4.38 12.48
CA LEU A 171 3.29 -3.35 11.72
C LEU A 171 3.97 -2.32 12.66
N MET A 172 3.30 -1.95 13.76
CA MET A 172 3.88 -1.06 14.77
C MET A 172 5.02 -1.70 15.56
N ASN A 173 5.08 -3.02 15.68
CA ASN A 173 6.19 -3.74 16.30
C ASN A 173 7.38 -3.88 15.35
N LEU A 174 7.14 -4.34 14.13
CA LEU A 174 8.17 -4.58 13.11
C LEU A 174 8.93 -3.30 12.72
N THR A 175 8.25 -2.15 12.71
CA THR A 175 8.87 -0.89 12.28
C THR A 175 9.99 -0.41 13.22
N PRO A 176 9.83 -0.32 14.55
CA PRO A 176 10.92 0.04 15.46
C PRO A 176 12.06 -0.97 15.47
N GLU A 177 11.78 -2.24 15.22
CA GLU A 177 12.75 -3.33 15.14
C GLU A 177 13.54 -3.30 13.83
N GLN A 178 13.14 -2.43 12.89
CA GLN A 178 13.72 -2.35 11.53
C GLN A 178 13.62 -3.69 10.77
N ALA A 179 12.60 -4.48 11.07
CA ALA A 179 12.33 -5.75 10.41
C ALA A 179 11.61 -5.59 9.05
N LEU A 180 11.38 -4.36 8.60
CA LEU A 180 10.76 -4.03 7.32
C LEU A 180 11.83 -3.49 6.35
N ALA A 181 11.62 -3.71 5.06
CA ALA A 181 12.39 -3.13 3.97
C ALA A 181 11.44 -2.53 2.92
N HIS A 182 11.58 -1.23 2.63
CA HIS A 182 10.82 -0.52 1.60
C HIS A 182 11.71 0.48 0.87
N ASN A 183 11.37 0.85 -0.36
CA ASN A 183 12.16 1.76 -1.20
C ASN A 183 11.94 3.26 -0.91
N GLY A 184 11.06 3.62 0.01
CA GLY A 184 10.80 5.00 0.40
C GLY A 184 9.38 5.45 0.21
#